data_b9a69a4c765ce1dad619b89f98a6dfd9
#
_entry.id   b9a69a4c765ce1dad619b89f98a6dfd9
#
_cell.length_a   1.000
_cell.length_b   1.000
_cell.length_c   1.000
_cell.angle_alpha   90.00
_cell.angle_beta   90.00
_cell.angle_gamma   90.00
#
_symmetry.space_group_name_H-M   'P 1'
#
loop_
_entity.id
_entity.type
_entity.pdbx_description
1 polymer ?
#
loop_
_entity_poly.entity_id
_entity_poly.type
_entity_poly.pdbx_seq_one_letter_code
_entity_poly.pdbx_strand_id
1 'polypeptide(L)'
;DLPVLHYRGLKHGVVADKYWDMGEDDREYKWHNYISRYHTRHLDLMDLLALYQPRANAPLDAMAKLCGLPGKLGMDGSQVHAAFLDGQLDEIRRYCETDVMNTWLLYCRFQKMRGGFTEAEHEREVALARETLGKLGEPHWAEYLSAWA
;
A
#
# COMPACT_ATOMS: atom_id res chain seq x y z
N ASP A 1 3.12 -3.34 8.14
CA ASP A 1 3.78 -4.54 7.56
C ASP A 1 5.28 -4.56 7.81
N LEU A 2 6.01 -3.44 7.67
CA LEU A 2 7.46 -3.38 7.94
C LEU A 2 7.85 -3.90 9.33
N PRO A 3 7.20 -3.53 10.45
CA PRO A 3 7.54 -4.08 11.76
C PRO A 3 7.46 -5.61 11.82
N VAL A 4 6.50 -6.22 11.13
CA VAL A 4 6.40 -7.69 11.04
C VAL A 4 7.61 -8.27 10.31
N LEU A 5 8.03 -7.68 9.21
CA LEU A 5 9.23 -8.10 8.47
C LEU A 5 10.49 -7.94 9.32
N HIS A 6 10.63 -6.85 10.09
CA HIS A 6 11.76 -6.65 11.00
C HIS A 6 11.83 -7.74 12.06
N TYR A 7 10.71 -8.02 12.75
CA TYR A 7 10.68 -9.08 13.77
C TYR A 7 10.92 -10.47 13.19
N ARG A 8 10.39 -10.75 12.00
CA ARG A 8 10.65 -12.02 11.30
C ARG A 8 12.11 -12.11 10.86
N GLY A 9 12.67 -11.03 10.31
CA GLY A 9 14.09 -10.96 9.95
C GLY A 9 15.00 -11.19 11.17
N LEU A 10 14.71 -10.54 12.29
CA LEU A 10 15.45 -10.72 13.54
C LEU A 10 15.38 -12.18 14.02
N LYS A 11 14.16 -12.76 14.05
CA LYS A 11 13.96 -14.17 14.46
C LYS A 11 14.76 -15.15 13.63
N HIS A 12 14.91 -14.89 12.33
CA HIS A 12 15.55 -15.82 11.38
C HIS A 12 17.00 -15.44 11.03
N GLY A 13 17.56 -14.38 11.64
CA GLY A 13 18.92 -13.93 11.38
C GLY A 13 19.14 -13.45 9.94
N VAL A 14 18.12 -12.83 9.33
CA VAL A 14 18.21 -12.31 7.96
C VAL A 14 19.15 -11.12 7.92
N VAL A 15 20.18 -11.19 7.07
CA VAL A 15 21.10 -10.08 6.84
C VAL A 15 20.46 -9.11 5.83
N ALA A 16 20.43 -7.82 6.16
CA ALA A 16 19.90 -6.74 5.32
C ALA A 16 20.69 -5.45 5.57
N ASP A 17 22.01 -5.53 5.39
CA ASP A 17 23.00 -4.48 5.63
C ASP A 17 22.59 -3.14 5.00
N LYS A 18 22.28 -3.15 3.71
CA LYS A 18 21.84 -1.98 2.95
C LYS A 18 20.58 -1.33 3.53
N TYR A 19 19.64 -2.13 4.05
CA TYR A 19 18.42 -1.61 4.66
C TYR A 19 18.71 -0.88 5.98
N TRP A 20 19.66 -1.38 6.76
CA TRP A 20 20.02 -0.86 8.07
C TRP A 20 21.16 0.17 8.05
N ASP A 21 21.74 0.45 6.86
CA ASP A 21 22.79 1.46 6.72
C ASP A 21 22.25 2.85 7.11
N MET A 22 22.91 3.50 8.07
CA MET A 22 22.63 4.85 8.56
C MET A 22 23.70 5.86 8.12
N GLY A 23 24.53 5.49 7.15
CA GLY A 23 25.60 6.29 6.61
C GLY A 23 27.00 5.86 7.08
N GLU A 24 27.10 4.63 7.62
CA GLU A 24 28.38 4.01 7.98
C GLU A 24 29.12 3.56 6.72
N ASP A 25 28.42 2.89 5.81
CA ASP A 25 28.97 2.36 4.55
C ASP A 25 28.78 3.34 3.40
N ASP A 26 27.60 3.95 3.30
CA ASP A 26 27.27 4.92 2.26
C ASP A 26 26.78 6.24 2.86
N ARG A 27 27.56 7.29 2.65
CA ARG A 27 27.28 8.65 3.21
C ARG A 27 25.94 9.23 2.79
N GLU A 28 25.37 8.79 1.64
CA GLU A 28 24.05 9.22 1.21
C GLU A 28 22.98 8.79 2.22
N TYR A 29 23.14 7.60 2.83
CA TYR A 29 22.20 7.05 3.80
C TYR A 29 22.18 7.84 5.13
N LYS A 30 23.14 8.66 5.41
CA LYS A 30 23.12 9.53 6.61
C LYS A 30 21.87 10.41 6.67
N TRP A 31 21.42 10.88 5.52
CA TRP A 31 20.29 11.80 5.42
C TRP A 31 19.07 11.17 4.75
N HIS A 32 19.25 10.09 4.02
CA HIS A 32 18.21 9.45 3.22
C HIS A 32 18.32 7.93 3.28
N ASN A 33 17.96 7.37 4.42
CA ASN A 33 17.98 5.93 4.71
C ASN A 33 16.57 5.34 4.77
N TYR A 34 16.42 4.06 5.09
CA TYR A 34 15.13 3.39 5.23
C TYR A 34 14.53 3.48 6.64
N ILE A 35 15.28 3.92 7.63
CA ILE A 35 14.92 3.89 9.06
C ILE A 35 14.36 5.24 9.52
N SER A 36 14.88 6.33 9.00
CA SER A 36 14.43 7.67 9.35
C SER A 36 12.97 7.89 8.94
N ARG A 37 12.19 8.48 9.82
CA ARG A 37 10.76 8.77 9.59
C ARG A 37 10.49 9.68 8.39
N TYR A 38 11.44 10.55 8.04
CA TYR A 38 11.24 11.60 7.04
C TYR A 38 11.96 11.33 5.72
N HIS A 39 12.41 10.09 5.49
CA HIS A 39 13.02 9.70 4.22
C HIS A 39 11.98 9.44 3.13
N THR A 40 12.44 9.27 1.89
CA THR A 40 11.59 9.00 0.72
C THR A 40 11.87 7.66 0.04
N ARG A 41 12.72 6.80 0.63
CA ARG A 41 13.08 5.48 0.07
C ARG A 41 11.94 4.47 0.11
N HIS A 42 11.08 4.57 1.12
CA HIS A 42 9.72 4.02 1.11
C HIS A 42 8.76 5.04 1.75
N LEU A 43 7.50 4.98 1.39
CA LEU A 43 6.50 5.94 1.82
C LEU A 43 5.30 5.24 2.43
N ASP A 44 4.98 5.55 3.68
CA ASP A 44 3.70 5.23 4.29
C ASP A 44 2.75 6.42 4.08
N LEU A 45 1.76 6.24 3.20
CA LEU A 45 0.80 7.31 2.89
C LEU A 45 -0.10 7.65 4.08
N MET A 46 -0.45 6.66 4.92
CA MET A 46 -1.28 6.91 6.09
C MET A 46 -0.55 7.83 7.07
N ASP A 47 0.71 7.53 7.37
CA ASP A 47 1.54 8.35 8.26
C ASP A 47 1.77 9.76 7.69
N LEU A 48 2.08 9.85 6.40
CA LEU A 48 2.35 11.13 5.74
C LEU A 48 1.11 12.03 5.74
N LEU A 49 -0.05 11.50 5.33
CA LEU A 49 -1.30 12.26 5.26
C LEU A 49 -1.82 12.65 6.65
N ALA A 50 -1.52 11.85 7.68
CA ALA A 50 -1.78 12.18 9.08
C ALA A 50 -0.76 13.16 9.68
N LEU A 51 0.21 13.67 8.90
CA LEU A 51 1.31 14.49 9.39
C LEU A 51 2.07 13.82 10.54
N TYR A 52 2.21 12.49 10.45
CA TYR A 52 2.84 11.64 11.46
C TYR A 52 2.18 11.69 12.86
N GLN A 53 0.89 11.99 12.90
CA GLN A 53 0.10 12.01 14.13
C GLN A 53 -0.77 10.74 14.20
N PRO A 54 -0.45 9.76 15.08
CA PRO A 54 -1.16 8.47 15.11
C PRO A 54 -2.68 8.59 15.35
N ARG A 55 -3.11 9.65 16.02
CA ARG A 55 -4.55 9.90 16.28
C ARG A 55 -5.31 10.45 15.06
N ALA A 56 -4.59 10.90 14.01
CA ALA A 56 -5.15 11.39 12.76
C ALA A 56 -5.11 10.34 11.64
N ASN A 57 -4.58 9.14 11.92
CA ASN A 57 -4.54 8.05 10.96
C ASN A 57 -5.96 7.64 10.55
N ALA A 58 -6.19 7.56 9.23
CA ALA A 58 -7.42 7.06 8.67
C ALA A 58 -7.20 5.68 8.03
N PRO A 59 -8.09 4.70 8.27
CA PRO A 59 -7.98 3.38 7.64
C PRO A 59 -8.03 3.47 6.10
N LEU A 60 -7.33 2.55 5.43
CA LEU A 60 -7.29 2.46 3.96
C LEU A 60 -8.69 2.46 3.35
N ASP A 61 -9.62 1.69 3.91
CA ASP A 61 -11.01 1.61 3.44
C ASP A 61 -11.72 2.98 3.46
N ALA A 62 -11.59 3.71 4.56
CA ALA A 62 -12.19 5.04 4.70
C ALA A 62 -11.60 6.04 3.69
N MET A 63 -10.28 6.03 3.51
CA MET A 63 -9.60 6.90 2.54
C MET A 63 -9.94 6.54 1.09
N ALA A 64 -9.99 5.26 0.77
CA ALA A 64 -10.39 4.78 -0.55
C ALA A 64 -11.82 5.26 -0.89
N LYS A 65 -12.78 5.01 -0.01
CA LYS A 65 -14.18 5.45 -0.19
C LYS A 65 -14.33 6.96 -0.28
N LEU A 66 -13.58 7.71 0.54
CA LEU A 66 -13.55 9.19 0.44
C LEU A 66 -13.10 9.66 -0.95
N CYS A 67 -12.23 8.90 -1.61
CA CYS A 67 -11.73 9.19 -2.94
C CYS A 67 -12.56 8.57 -4.08
N GLY A 68 -13.71 7.96 -3.81
CA GLY A 68 -14.56 7.30 -4.82
C GLY A 68 -14.00 5.96 -5.31
N LEU A 69 -13.08 5.35 -4.55
CA LEU A 69 -12.55 4.02 -4.84
C LEU A 69 -13.36 2.94 -4.10
N PRO A 70 -13.31 1.68 -4.56
CA PRO A 70 -14.10 0.60 -3.96
C PRO A 70 -13.86 0.39 -2.47
N GLY A 71 -12.64 0.60 -1.99
CA GLY A 71 -12.26 0.25 -0.64
C GLY A 71 -12.15 -1.26 -0.45
N LYS A 72 -12.43 -1.73 0.76
CA LYS A 72 -12.41 -3.15 1.10
C LYS A 72 -13.65 -3.86 0.57
N LEU A 73 -13.44 -5.00 -0.06
CA LEU A 73 -14.48 -5.91 -0.54
C LEU A 73 -14.28 -7.28 0.14
N GLY A 74 -15.31 -7.74 0.84
CA GLY A 74 -15.30 -9.04 1.51
C GLY A 74 -14.51 -9.07 2.82
N MET A 75 -13.31 -9.67 2.78
CA MET A 75 -12.45 -9.90 3.97
C MET A 75 -11.89 -8.61 4.58
N ASP A 76 -11.63 -8.63 5.89
CA ASP A 76 -10.83 -7.63 6.57
C ASP A 76 -9.60 -8.26 7.28
N GLY A 77 -8.66 -7.41 7.72
CA GLY A 77 -7.39 -7.86 8.31
C GLY A 77 -7.56 -8.74 9.57
N SER A 78 -8.66 -8.63 10.31
CA SER A 78 -8.91 -9.45 11.51
C SER A 78 -9.24 -10.91 11.16
N GLN A 79 -9.72 -11.15 9.95
CA GLN A 79 -10.14 -12.47 9.46
C GLN A 79 -8.97 -13.26 8.82
N VAL A 80 -7.87 -12.60 8.46
CA VAL A 80 -6.73 -13.20 7.73
C VAL A 80 -6.15 -14.41 8.48
N HIS A 81 -6.01 -14.32 9.81
CA HIS A 81 -5.44 -15.42 10.58
C HIS A 81 -6.34 -16.66 10.58
N ALA A 82 -7.64 -16.49 10.75
CA ALA A 82 -8.61 -17.59 10.68
C ALA A 82 -8.63 -18.21 9.28
N ALA A 83 -8.72 -17.37 8.23
CA ALA A 83 -8.67 -17.82 6.84
C ALA A 83 -7.37 -18.60 6.52
N PHE A 84 -6.24 -18.18 7.07
CA PHE A 84 -4.97 -18.90 6.92
C PHE A 84 -5.03 -20.29 7.56
N LEU A 85 -5.56 -20.41 8.77
CA LEU A 85 -5.70 -21.70 9.47
C LEU A 85 -6.65 -22.64 8.72
N ASP A 86 -7.67 -22.08 8.07
CA ASP A 86 -8.64 -22.82 7.25
C ASP A 86 -8.13 -23.12 5.82
N GLY A 87 -6.89 -22.74 5.50
CA GLY A 87 -6.26 -22.98 4.20
C GLY A 87 -6.78 -22.09 3.05
N GLN A 88 -7.50 -21.01 3.35
CA GLN A 88 -8.11 -20.09 2.38
C GLN A 88 -7.09 -19.09 1.80
N LEU A 89 -5.97 -19.57 1.29
CA LEU A 89 -4.87 -18.70 0.80
C LEU A 89 -5.28 -17.84 -0.39
N ASP A 90 -6.15 -18.34 -1.27
CA ASP A 90 -6.64 -17.59 -2.43
C ASP A 90 -7.48 -16.39 -2.01
N GLU A 91 -8.30 -16.53 -0.97
CA GLU A 91 -9.09 -15.41 -0.43
C GLU A 91 -8.19 -14.35 0.20
N ILE A 92 -7.17 -14.77 0.95
CA ILE A 92 -6.16 -13.86 1.51
C ILE A 92 -5.41 -13.12 0.39
N ARG A 93 -5.05 -13.82 -0.71
CA ARG A 93 -4.39 -13.22 -1.87
C ARG A 93 -5.28 -12.16 -2.51
N ARG A 94 -6.53 -12.48 -2.81
CA ARG A 94 -7.50 -11.55 -3.41
C ARG A 94 -7.72 -10.31 -2.55
N TYR A 95 -7.85 -10.50 -1.24
CA TYR A 95 -7.92 -9.40 -0.28
C TYR A 95 -6.69 -8.49 -0.36
N CYS A 96 -5.49 -9.08 -0.32
CA CYS A 96 -4.24 -8.34 -0.42
C CYS A 96 -4.11 -7.57 -1.75
N GLU A 97 -4.49 -8.19 -2.87
CA GLU A 97 -4.47 -7.56 -4.20
C GLU A 97 -5.36 -6.32 -4.27
N THR A 98 -6.57 -6.38 -3.72
CA THR A 98 -7.48 -5.21 -3.69
C THR A 98 -6.97 -4.09 -2.77
N ASP A 99 -6.38 -4.43 -1.63
CA ASP A 99 -5.74 -3.45 -0.74
C ASP A 99 -4.54 -2.76 -1.43
N VAL A 100 -3.72 -3.51 -2.17
CA VAL A 100 -2.61 -2.95 -2.95
C VAL A 100 -3.13 -2.01 -4.05
N MET A 101 -4.19 -2.38 -4.76
CA MET A 101 -4.77 -1.53 -5.80
C MET A 101 -5.35 -0.23 -5.23
N ASN A 102 -6.09 -0.30 -4.11
CA ASN A 102 -6.57 0.90 -3.43
C ASN A 102 -5.41 1.81 -3.01
N THR A 103 -4.33 1.23 -2.48
CA THR A 103 -3.11 1.97 -2.08
C THR A 103 -2.47 2.66 -3.28
N TRP A 104 -2.33 1.97 -4.42
CA TRP A 104 -1.79 2.55 -5.65
C TRP A 104 -2.62 3.74 -6.14
N LEU A 105 -3.93 3.59 -6.19
CA LEU A 105 -4.83 4.66 -6.66
C LEU A 105 -4.83 5.87 -5.72
N LEU A 106 -4.76 5.65 -4.41
CA LEU A 106 -4.55 6.72 -3.45
C LEU A 106 -3.20 7.40 -3.63
N TYR A 107 -2.15 6.65 -3.92
CA TYR A 107 -0.83 7.20 -4.24
C TYR A 107 -0.87 8.06 -5.51
N CYS A 108 -1.54 7.63 -6.57
CA CYS A 108 -1.72 8.42 -7.78
C CYS A 108 -2.47 9.74 -7.49
N ARG A 109 -3.51 9.70 -6.66
CA ARG A 109 -4.22 10.89 -6.21
C ARG A 109 -3.35 11.80 -5.36
N PHE A 110 -2.53 11.25 -4.48
CA PHE A 110 -1.54 12.00 -3.72
C PHE A 110 -0.49 12.65 -4.63
N GLN A 111 0.00 11.95 -5.66
CA GLN A 111 0.93 12.52 -6.65
C GLN A 111 0.31 13.72 -7.37
N LYS A 112 -0.98 13.64 -7.76
CA LYS A 112 -1.71 14.78 -8.31
C LYS A 112 -1.82 15.92 -7.29
N MET A 113 -2.22 15.62 -6.05
CA MET A 113 -2.38 16.61 -4.98
C MET A 113 -1.08 17.39 -4.69
N ARG A 114 0.07 16.71 -4.72
CA ARG A 114 1.38 17.34 -4.48
C ARG A 114 2.02 17.98 -5.72
N GLY A 115 1.34 17.93 -6.88
CA GLY A 115 1.86 18.47 -8.15
C GLY A 115 2.88 17.57 -8.87
N GLY A 116 3.01 16.30 -8.44
CA GLY A 116 3.85 15.31 -9.12
C GLY A 116 3.21 14.73 -10.38
N PHE A 117 1.88 14.73 -10.45
CA PHE A 117 1.11 14.40 -11.64
C PHE A 117 0.26 15.60 -12.08
N THR A 118 0.20 15.82 -13.39
CA THR A 118 -0.84 16.65 -14.01
C THR A 118 -2.19 15.91 -13.98
N GLU A 119 -3.28 16.62 -14.26
CA GLU A 119 -4.61 16.00 -14.43
C GLU A 119 -4.58 14.86 -15.46
N ALA A 120 -4.02 15.12 -16.63
CA ALA A 120 -3.95 14.14 -17.73
C ALA A 120 -3.10 12.91 -17.38
N GLU A 121 -2.04 13.07 -16.59
CA GLU A 121 -1.23 11.94 -16.11
C GLU A 121 -2.00 11.09 -15.10
N HIS A 122 -2.67 11.73 -14.14
CA HIS A 122 -3.52 11.03 -13.19
C HIS A 122 -4.64 10.24 -13.89
N GLU A 123 -5.34 10.86 -14.85
CA GLU A 123 -6.40 10.20 -15.62
C GLU A 123 -5.88 9.00 -16.41
N ARG A 124 -4.68 9.10 -17.01
CA ARG A 124 -4.03 7.97 -17.70
C ARG A 124 -3.73 6.80 -16.74
N GLU A 125 -3.21 7.08 -15.56
CA GLU A 125 -2.95 6.03 -14.56
C GLU A 125 -4.23 5.33 -14.12
N VAL A 126 -5.30 6.08 -13.87
CA VAL A 126 -6.60 5.54 -13.51
C VAL A 126 -7.19 4.69 -14.66
N ALA A 127 -7.11 5.18 -15.90
CA ALA A 127 -7.59 4.45 -17.07
C ALA A 127 -6.79 3.16 -17.29
N LEU A 128 -5.46 3.23 -17.17
CA LEU A 128 -4.57 2.06 -17.28
C LEU A 128 -4.88 1.00 -16.21
N ALA A 129 -5.14 1.42 -14.97
CA ALA A 129 -5.54 0.52 -13.90
C ALA A 129 -6.86 -0.18 -14.24
N ARG A 130 -7.90 0.55 -14.65
CA ARG A 130 -9.19 -0.04 -15.05
C ARG A 130 -9.03 -1.02 -16.22
N GLU A 131 -8.29 -0.66 -17.24
CA GLU A 131 -8.04 -1.51 -18.41
C GLU A 131 -7.29 -2.79 -18.01
N THR A 132 -6.25 -2.66 -17.19
CA THR A 132 -5.44 -3.79 -16.75
C THR A 132 -6.26 -4.77 -15.92
N LEU A 133 -7.00 -4.29 -14.92
CA LEU A 133 -7.85 -5.12 -14.09
C LEU A 133 -8.95 -5.82 -14.90
N GLY A 134 -9.52 -5.12 -15.88
CA GLY A 134 -10.53 -5.72 -16.78
C GLY A 134 -9.99 -6.87 -17.63
N LYS A 135 -8.70 -6.88 -17.94
CA LYS A 135 -8.03 -7.94 -18.72
C LYS A 135 -7.66 -9.18 -17.89
N LEU A 136 -7.55 -9.05 -16.55
CA LEU A 136 -7.14 -10.16 -15.69
C LEU A 136 -8.19 -11.27 -15.58
N GLY A 137 -9.47 -10.94 -15.75
CA GLY A 137 -10.56 -11.91 -15.85
C GLY A 137 -10.91 -12.64 -14.55
N GLU A 138 -10.31 -12.30 -13.43
CA GLU A 138 -10.60 -12.91 -12.13
C GLU A 138 -11.86 -12.27 -11.49
N PRO A 139 -12.71 -13.06 -10.80
CA PRO A 139 -14.00 -12.58 -10.29
C PRO A 139 -13.89 -11.39 -9.33
N HIS A 140 -12.88 -11.36 -8.45
CA HIS A 140 -12.69 -10.27 -7.50
C HIS A 140 -12.35 -8.94 -8.20
N TRP A 141 -11.69 -8.96 -9.37
CA TRP A 141 -11.46 -7.76 -10.16
C TRP A 141 -12.73 -7.25 -10.84
N ALA A 142 -13.60 -8.17 -11.29
CA ALA A 142 -14.92 -7.78 -11.82
C ALA A 142 -15.78 -7.10 -10.73
N GLU A 143 -15.78 -7.64 -9.51
CA GLU A 143 -16.45 -7.04 -8.35
C GLU A 143 -15.82 -5.68 -8.01
N TYR A 144 -14.50 -5.60 -7.96
CA TYR A 144 -13.76 -4.36 -7.70
C TYR A 144 -14.13 -3.26 -8.71
N LEU A 145 -14.10 -3.59 -10.00
CA LEU A 145 -14.45 -2.64 -11.07
C LEU A 145 -15.93 -2.21 -11.02
N SER A 146 -16.84 -3.12 -10.64
CA SER A 146 -18.27 -2.77 -10.50
C SER A 146 -18.54 -1.84 -9.31
N ALA A 147 -17.74 -1.93 -8.25
CA ALA A 147 -17.83 -1.07 -7.07
C ALA A 147 -17.10 0.28 -7.24
N TRP A 148 -16.32 0.43 -8.30
CA TRP A 148 -15.55 1.63 -8.56
C TRP A 148 -16.38 2.69 -9.26
N ALA A 149 -16.78 3.73 -8.56
CA ALA A 149 -17.57 4.85 -9.06
C ALA A 149 -16.87 5.66 -10.19
#